data_e1c5f419f0aabcceb4ce3d22182e14ed
#
_entry.id   e1c5f419f0aabcceb4ce3d22182e14ed
#
_cell.length_a   1.000
_cell.length_b   1.000
_cell.length_c   1.000
_cell.angle_alpha   90.00
_cell.angle_beta   90.00
_cell.angle_gamma   90.00
#
_symmetry.space_group_name_H-M   'P 1'
#
loop_
_entity.id
_entity.type
_entity.pdbx_description
1 polymer ?
#
loop_
_entity_poly.entity_id
_entity_poly.type
_entity_poly.pdbx_seq_one_letter_code
_entity_poly.pdbx_strand_id
1 'polypeptide(L)'
;MNKRGDETMKEIRLQGRGGQGVVKASQLVVEAAVAEGLYGQAIPFFGVERKGSPVFGYLRLSHSPIRRRMQVYEPDILIIFDDSLVSATETFDGLKAGGMVILNTTKTREELPLPPQAGSVWLVDAAGIRKAC
;
A
#
# COMPACT_ATOMS: atom_id res chain seq x y z
N MET A 1 21.90 -6.25 17.81
CA MET A 1 20.96 -6.06 16.71
C MET A 1 20.65 -4.59 16.51
N ASN A 2 20.81 -4.11 15.30
CA ASN A 2 20.65 -2.68 15.02
C ASN A 2 19.17 -2.36 14.72
N LYS A 3 18.45 -1.89 15.72
CA LYS A 3 17.04 -1.54 15.58
C LYS A 3 16.81 -0.33 14.67
N ARG A 4 17.84 0.51 14.45
CA ARG A 4 17.72 1.68 13.59
C ARG A 4 17.36 1.33 12.14
N GLY A 5 17.90 0.21 11.62
CA GLY A 5 17.56 -0.24 10.28
C GLY A 5 16.08 -0.57 10.13
N ASP A 6 15.50 -1.20 11.17
CA ASP A 6 14.09 -1.54 11.16
C ASP A 6 13.19 -0.32 11.36
N GLU A 7 13.62 0.63 12.20
CA GLU A 7 12.85 1.85 12.47
C GLU A 7 12.78 2.78 11.26
N THR A 8 13.82 2.78 10.43
CA THR A 8 13.87 3.64 9.24
C THR A 8 13.23 3.01 8.01
N MET A 9 12.96 1.71 8.05
CA MET A 9 12.34 1.00 6.94
C MET A 9 10.82 1.07 7.06
N LYS A 10 10.17 1.50 5.97
CA LYS A 10 8.71 1.47 5.88
C LYS A 10 8.29 0.35 4.94
N GLU A 11 7.36 -0.45 5.41
CA GLU A 11 6.78 -1.54 4.64
C GLU A 11 5.36 -1.17 4.22
N ILE A 12 5.09 -1.27 2.93
CA ILE A 12 3.85 -0.81 2.32
C ILE A 12 3.23 -1.97 1.53
N ARG A 13 1.95 -2.17 1.72
CA ARG A 13 1.19 -3.12 0.90
C ARG A 13 0.18 -2.34 0.07
N LEU A 14 0.19 -2.58 -1.24
CA LEU A 14 -0.78 -2.01 -2.16
C LEU A 14 -1.78 -3.10 -2.52
N GLN A 15 -3.04 -2.74 -2.53
CA GLN A 15 -4.12 -3.66 -2.85
C GLN A 15 -5.07 -3.01 -3.83
N GLY A 16 -5.43 -3.75 -4.86
CA GLY A 16 -6.38 -3.29 -5.86
C GLY A 16 -6.97 -4.48 -6.59
N ARG A 17 -7.58 -4.21 -7.72
CA ARG A 17 -8.08 -5.25 -8.61
C ARG A 17 -7.29 -5.22 -9.92
N GLY A 18 -7.29 -6.34 -10.63
CA GLY A 18 -6.61 -6.44 -11.92
C GLY A 18 -7.03 -5.29 -12.83
N GLY A 19 -6.06 -4.65 -13.47
CA GLY A 19 -6.29 -3.54 -14.37
C GLY A 19 -6.24 -2.16 -13.74
N GLN A 20 -6.07 -2.06 -12.42
CA GLN A 20 -6.02 -0.77 -11.72
C GLN A 20 -4.62 -0.17 -11.59
N GLY A 21 -3.60 -0.84 -12.12
CA GLY A 21 -2.25 -0.30 -12.14
C GLY A 21 -1.47 -0.41 -10.85
N VAL A 22 -1.78 -1.40 -10.02
CA VAL A 22 -1.09 -1.63 -8.73
C VAL A 22 0.41 -1.83 -8.94
N VAL A 23 0.80 -2.66 -9.90
CA VAL A 23 2.23 -2.94 -10.17
C VAL A 23 2.94 -1.70 -10.66
N LYS A 24 2.31 -0.96 -11.57
CA LYS A 24 2.89 0.27 -12.11
C LYS A 24 3.05 1.33 -11.03
N ALA A 25 2.05 1.47 -10.15
CA ALA A 25 2.12 2.39 -9.03
C ALA A 25 3.27 2.03 -8.09
N SER A 26 3.48 0.74 -7.81
CA SER A 26 4.59 0.27 -7.00
C SER A 26 5.93 0.71 -7.57
N GLN A 27 6.11 0.55 -8.88
CA GLN A 27 7.34 0.95 -9.57
C GLN A 27 7.56 2.45 -9.49
N LEU A 28 6.51 3.25 -9.68
CA LEU A 28 6.60 4.71 -9.61
C LEU A 28 7.02 5.19 -8.21
N VAL A 29 6.49 4.57 -7.17
CA VAL A 29 6.86 4.91 -5.79
C VAL A 29 8.32 4.62 -5.54
N VAL A 30 8.82 3.47 -6.01
CA VAL A 30 10.24 3.12 -5.87
C VAL A 30 11.12 4.11 -6.62
N GLU A 31 10.75 4.47 -7.85
CA GLU A 31 11.50 5.46 -8.63
C GLU A 31 11.57 6.80 -7.91
N ALA A 32 10.45 7.25 -7.35
CA ALA A 32 10.41 8.50 -6.59
C ALA A 32 11.29 8.43 -5.35
N ALA A 33 11.27 7.30 -4.63
CA ALA A 33 12.10 7.11 -3.45
C ALA A 33 13.59 7.14 -3.79
N VAL A 34 13.98 6.48 -4.87
CA VAL A 34 15.37 6.46 -5.33
C VAL A 34 15.82 7.88 -5.72
N ALA A 35 14.95 8.65 -6.36
CA ALA A 35 15.24 10.04 -6.71
C ALA A 35 15.48 10.90 -5.46
N GLU A 36 14.87 10.56 -4.34
CA GLU A 36 15.05 11.25 -3.05
C GLU A 36 16.25 10.71 -2.26
N GLY A 37 17.02 9.79 -2.82
CA GLY A 37 18.20 9.22 -2.16
C GLY A 37 17.89 8.05 -1.23
N LEU A 38 16.70 7.48 -1.32
CA LEU A 38 16.32 6.32 -0.52
C LEU A 38 16.57 5.02 -1.28
N TYR A 39 16.59 3.92 -0.55
CA TYR A 39 16.53 2.58 -1.13
C TYR A 39 15.06 2.16 -1.24
N GLY A 40 14.69 1.61 -2.37
CA GLY A 40 13.34 1.14 -2.62
C GLY A 40 13.34 -0.28 -3.17
N GLN A 41 12.36 -1.08 -2.75
CA GLN A 41 12.17 -2.43 -3.25
C GLN A 41 10.69 -2.63 -3.54
N ALA A 42 10.38 -3.06 -4.76
CA ALA A 42 9.03 -3.44 -5.15
C ALA A 42 9.01 -4.94 -5.41
N ILE A 43 8.07 -5.63 -4.77
CA ILE A 43 7.87 -7.05 -4.98
C ILE A 43 6.46 -7.23 -5.51
N PRO A 44 6.29 -7.48 -6.81
CA PRO A 44 4.97 -7.76 -7.36
C PRO A 44 4.55 -9.17 -6.97
N PHE A 45 3.28 -9.33 -6.65
CA PHE A 45 2.71 -10.64 -6.42
C PHE A 45 2.00 -11.09 -7.69
N PHE A 46 2.61 -12.06 -8.36
CA PHE A 46 2.04 -12.67 -9.56
C PHE A 46 1.23 -13.89 -9.16
N GLY A 47 -0.05 -13.69 -8.87
CA GLY A 47 -0.99 -14.79 -8.80
C GLY A 47 -1.62 -15.01 -10.17
N VAL A 48 -2.67 -15.82 -10.22
CA VAL A 48 -3.48 -15.93 -11.43
C VAL A 48 -4.22 -14.60 -11.61
N GLU A 49 -3.69 -13.72 -12.44
CA GLU A 49 -4.29 -12.43 -12.69
C GLU A 49 -5.45 -12.55 -13.65
N ARG A 50 -6.61 -12.19 -13.18
CA ARG A 50 -7.79 -12.00 -14.02
C ARG A 50 -8.27 -10.59 -13.79
N LYS A 51 -8.82 -9.98 -14.83
CA LYS A 51 -9.43 -8.66 -14.70
C LYS A 51 -10.47 -8.70 -13.58
N GLY A 52 -10.34 -7.79 -12.63
CA GLY A 52 -11.24 -7.71 -11.48
C GLY A 52 -10.85 -8.54 -10.27
N SER A 53 -9.87 -9.44 -10.40
CA SER A 53 -9.36 -10.22 -9.24
C SER A 53 -8.48 -9.34 -8.35
N PRO A 54 -8.45 -9.60 -7.03
CA PRO A 54 -7.55 -8.86 -6.14
C PRO A 54 -6.09 -9.03 -6.55
N VAL A 55 -5.35 -7.92 -6.53
CA VAL A 55 -3.92 -7.86 -6.87
C VAL A 55 -3.19 -7.17 -5.74
N PHE A 56 -2.05 -7.73 -5.34
CA PHE A 56 -1.22 -7.17 -4.28
C PHE A 56 0.13 -6.73 -4.81
N GLY A 57 0.64 -5.64 -4.26
CA GLY A 57 2.01 -5.22 -4.45
C GLY A 57 2.63 -4.94 -3.10
N TYR A 58 3.93 -5.17 -2.99
CA TYR A 58 4.65 -4.95 -1.73
C TYR A 58 5.82 -4.01 -1.99
N LEU A 59 5.98 -3.03 -1.09
CA LEU A 59 7.04 -2.04 -1.18
C LEU A 59 7.79 -1.97 0.13
N ARG A 60 9.10 -1.76 0.03
CA ARG A 60 9.92 -1.36 1.17
C ARG A 60 10.72 -0.14 0.78
N LEU A 61 10.71 0.86 1.66
CA LEU A 61 11.47 2.08 1.51
C LEU A 61 12.36 2.22 2.74
N SER A 62 13.65 2.56 2.53
CA SER A 62 14.58 2.60 3.64
C SER A 62 15.72 3.58 3.37
N HIS A 63 16.33 4.09 4.43
CA HIS A 63 17.54 4.89 4.35
C HIS A 63 18.81 4.03 4.21
N SER A 64 18.68 2.72 4.38
CA SER A 64 19.78 1.77 4.26
C SER A 64 19.40 0.66 3.27
N PRO A 65 20.40 -0.10 2.75
CA PRO A 65 20.10 -1.16 1.79
C PRO A 65 19.10 -2.18 2.30
N ILE A 66 18.18 -2.58 1.44
CA ILE A 66 17.10 -3.51 1.77
C ILE A 66 17.52 -4.92 1.38
N ARG A 67 17.58 -5.81 2.37
CA ARG A 67 18.00 -7.19 2.17
C ARG A 67 16.86 -8.20 2.25
N ARG A 68 15.72 -7.80 2.82
CA ARG A 68 14.53 -8.66 2.86
C ARG A 68 13.96 -8.82 1.47
N ARG A 69 13.53 -10.05 1.15
CA ARG A 69 12.92 -10.36 -0.14
C ARG A 69 11.54 -11.00 -0.01
N MET A 70 11.08 -11.20 1.22
CA MET A 70 9.78 -11.78 1.49
C MET A 70 8.65 -10.75 1.33
N GLN A 71 7.43 -11.25 1.27
CA GLN A 71 6.24 -10.41 1.27
C GLN A 71 6.17 -9.55 2.52
N VAL A 72 5.39 -8.47 2.45
CA VAL A 72 5.12 -7.63 3.60
C VAL A 72 3.93 -8.20 4.36
N TYR A 73 4.18 -8.77 5.52
CA TYR A 73 3.15 -9.37 6.37
C TYR A 73 2.55 -8.39 7.36
N GLU A 74 3.34 -7.41 7.79
CA GLU A 74 2.93 -6.41 8.78
C GLU A 74 3.21 -5.01 8.24
N PRO A 75 2.36 -4.51 7.32
CA PRO A 75 2.61 -3.21 6.72
C PRO A 75 2.46 -2.06 7.70
N ASP A 76 3.29 -1.04 7.51
CA ASP A 76 3.14 0.25 8.16
C ASP A 76 2.05 1.07 7.46
N ILE A 77 1.93 0.88 6.16
CA ILE A 77 1.01 1.64 5.30
C ILE A 77 0.28 0.68 4.38
N LEU A 78 -1.03 0.84 4.27
CA LEU A 78 -1.85 0.18 3.26
C LEU A 78 -2.31 1.22 2.25
N ILE A 79 -2.13 0.91 0.97
CA ILE A 79 -2.68 1.71 -0.11
C ILE A 79 -3.71 0.84 -0.84
N ILE A 80 -4.96 1.25 -0.79
CA ILE A 80 -6.08 0.46 -1.33
C ILE A 80 -6.66 1.23 -2.52
N PHE A 81 -6.61 0.62 -3.69
CA PHE A 81 -7.04 1.23 -4.95
C PHE A 81 -8.53 1.13 -5.18
N ASP A 82 -9.17 0.14 -4.57
CA ASP A 82 -10.58 -0.16 -4.80
C ASP A 82 -11.29 -0.30 -3.46
N ASP A 83 -12.25 0.56 -3.18
CA ASP A 83 -12.93 0.59 -1.90
C ASP A 83 -13.81 -0.63 -1.63
N SER A 84 -14.13 -1.42 -2.66
CA SER A 84 -14.86 -2.67 -2.46
C SER A 84 -14.05 -3.69 -1.65
N LEU A 85 -12.72 -3.53 -1.59
CA LEU A 85 -11.85 -4.42 -0.81
C LEU A 85 -11.92 -4.14 0.68
N VAL A 86 -12.44 -3.00 1.10
CA VAL A 86 -12.47 -2.60 2.51
C VAL A 86 -13.35 -3.53 3.34
N SER A 87 -14.41 -4.10 2.75
CA SER A 87 -15.29 -5.02 3.46
C SER A 87 -14.71 -6.43 3.63
N ALA A 88 -13.60 -6.75 2.95
CA ALA A 88 -12.91 -8.02 3.13
C ALA A 88 -12.01 -7.93 4.37
N THR A 89 -12.13 -8.90 5.28
CA THR A 89 -11.37 -8.88 6.54
C THR A 89 -9.87 -8.97 6.31
N GLU A 90 -9.44 -9.75 5.32
CA GLU A 90 -8.02 -9.96 5.03
C GLU A 90 -7.32 -8.73 4.44
N THR A 91 -8.09 -7.71 4.00
CA THR A 91 -7.52 -6.48 3.47
C THR A 91 -6.62 -5.77 4.48
N PHE A 92 -7.00 -5.82 5.76
CA PHE A 92 -6.27 -5.15 6.83
C PHE A 92 -5.38 -6.07 7.65
N ASP A 93 -5.25 -7.33 7.24
CA ASP A 93 -4.43 -8.31 7.97
C ASP A 93 -3.00 -7.82 8.12
N GLY A 94 -2.51 -7.87 9.35
CA GLY A 94 -1.14 -7.51 9.65
C GLY A 94 -0.87 -6.03 9.75
N LEU A 95 -1.83 -5.16 9.46
CA LEU A 95 -1.61 -3.71 9.62
C LEU A 95 -1.21 -3.42 11.06
N LYS A 96 -0.06 -2.76 11.22
CA LYS A 96 0.46 -2.42 12.54
C LYS A 96 -0.47 -1.45 13.26
N ALA A 97 -0.51 -1.55 14.58
CA ALA A 97 -1.26 -0.60 15.40
C ALA A 97 -0.76 0.82 15.11
N GLY A 98 -1.70 1.72 14.83
CA GLY A 98 -1.36 3.08 14.42
C GLY A 98 -0.94 3.21 12.97
N GLY A 99 -1.08 2.15 12.18
CA GLY A 99 -0.71 2.16 10.77
C GLY A 99 -1.55 3.13 9.94
N MET A 100 -1.02 3.54 8.81
CA MET A 100 -1.67 4.47 7.89
C MET A 100 -2.44 3.71 6.81
N VAL A 101 -3.63 4.19 6.48
CA VAL A 101 -4.42 3.67 5.36
C VAL A 101 -4.65 4.82 4.37
N ILE A 102 -4.33 4.58 3.12
CA ILE A 102 -4.62 5.49 2.01
C ILE A 102 -5.59 4.75 1.10
N LEU A 103 -6.78 5.31 0.94
CA LEU A 103 -7.87 4.64 0.24
C LEU A 103 -8.43 5.51 -0.87
N ASN A 104 -8.48 4.96 -2.07
CA ASN A 104 -9.15 5.60 -3.20
C ASN A 104 -10.64 5.34 -3.10
N THR A 105 -11.42 6.38 -2.81
CA THR A 105 -12.86 6.26 -2.60
C THR A 105 -13.54 7.62 -2.75
N THR A 106 -14.82 7.60 -3.09
CA THR A 106 -15.68 8.79 -3.02
C THR A 106 -16.53 8.79 -1.76
N LYS A 107 -16.43 7.74 -0.95
CA LYS A 107 -17.21 7.59 0.28
C LYS A 107 -16.60 8.36 1.43
N THR A 108 -17.40 8.66 2.44
CA THR A 108 -16.92 9.27 3.67
C THR A 108 -16.39 8.19 4.62
N ARG A 109 -15.64 8.62 5.62
CA ARG A 109 -15.08 7.69 6.61
C ARG A 109 -16.18 6.90 7.35
N GLU A 110 -17.32 7.53 7.62
CA GLU A 110 -18.44 6.91 8.32
C GLU A 110 -19.09 5.79 7.52
N GLU A 111 -18.98 5.85 6.20
CA GLU A 111 -19.56 4.84 5.30
C GLU A 111 -18.65 3.61 5.14
N LEU A 112 -17.44 3.64 5.70
CA LEU A 112 -16.43 2.62 5.48
C LEU A 112 -16.18 1.81 6.75
N PRO A 113 -16.14 0.46 6.68
CA PRO A 113 -15.83 -0.39 7.82
C PRO A 113 -14.32 -0.45 8.07
N LEU A 114 -13.73 0.62 8.59
CA LEU A 114 -12.31 0.71 8.83
C LEU A 114 -11.93 0.04 10.16
N PRO A 115 -10.73 -0.60 10.22
CA PRO A 115 -10.32 -1.31 11.43
C PRO A 115 -9.86 -0.34 12.53
N PRO A 116 -9.97 -0.73 13.81
CA PRO A 116 -9.54 0.12 14.91
C PRO A 116 -8.03 0.35 14.98
N GLN A 117 -7.22 -0.54 14.40
CA GLN A 117 -5.77 -0.38 14.42
C GLN A 117 -5.26 0.72 13.47
N ALA A 118 -6.10 1.21 12.56
CA ALA A 118 -5.69 2.29 11.65
C ALA A 118 -5.54 3.59 12.43
N GLY A 119 -4.32 4.13 12.46
CA GLY A 119 -4.03 5.38 13.16
C GLY A 119 -4.34 6.61 12.34
N SER A 120 -4.11 6.55 11.04
CA SER A 120 -4.38 7.63 10.09
C SER A 120 -5.08 7.06 8.88
N VAL A 121 -6.12 7.75 8.42
CA VAL A 121 -6.84 7.33 7.22
C VAL A 121 -6.93 8.52 6.28
N TRP A 122 -6.44 8.32 5.07
CA TRP A 122 -6.46 9.31 4.00
C TRP A 122 -7.39 8.83 2.90
N LEU A 123 -8.45 9.58 2.65
CA LEU A 123 -9.41 9.27 1.60
C LEU A 123 -9.11 10.13 0.39
N VAL A 124 -8.92 9.51 -0.75
CA VAL A 124 -8.53 10.20 -1.99
C VAL A 124 -9.50 9.81 -3.10
N ASP A 125 -10.05 10.81 -3.78
CA ASP A 125 -10.83 10.58 -4.99
C ASP A 125 -9.91 10.77 -6.20
N ALA A 126 -9.19 9.72 -6.55
CA ALA A 126 -8.22 9.76 -7.64
C ALA A 126 -8.90 9.99 -8.99
N ALA A 127 -10.09 9.44 -9.19
CA ALA A 127 -10.83 9.66 -10.44
C ALA A 127 -11.28 11.12 -10.58
N GLY A 128 -11.72 11.74 -9.48
CA GLY A 128 -12.07 13.15 -9.45
C GLY A 128 -10.88 14.06 -9.73
N ILE A 129 -9.75 13.77 -9.12
CA ILE A 129 -8.50 14.51 -9.35
C ILE A 129 -8.09 14.39 -10.82
N ARG A 130 -8.15 13.19 -11.37
CA ARG A 130 -7.81 12.94 -12.77
C ARG A 130 -8.67 13.75 -13.72
N LYS A 131 -9.97 13.89 -13.44
CA LYS A 131 -10.88 14.70 -14.25
C LYS A 131 -10.59 16.20 -14.12
N ALA A 132 -10.11 16.64 -12.97
CA ALA A 132 -9.80 18.03 -12.72
C ALA A 132 -8.51 18.49 -13.43
N CYS A 133 -7.62 17.55 -13.70
CA CYS A 133 -6.40 17.81 -14.47
C CYS A 133 -6.68 17.67 -15.96
#